data_ad686a6a4800ccc96220c67e582ad816
#
_entry.id   ad686a6a4800ccc96220c67e582ad816
#
_cell.length_a   1.000
_cell.length_b   1.000
_cell.length_c   1.000
_cell.angle_alpha   90.00
_cell.angle_beta   90.00
_cell.angle_gamma   90.00
#
_symmetry.space_group_name_H-M   'P 1'
#
loop_
_entity.id
_entity.type
_entity.pdbx_description
1 polymer ?
#
loop_
_entity_poly.entity_id
_entity_poly.type
_entity_poly.pdbx_seq_one_letter_code
_entity_poly.pdbx_strand_id
1 'polypeptide(L)'
;MIEIGTYDWAKSTDSSLTKSDKRAIQLMIIKSQLYQLKLFLSTSLLLNKKRLSKIDFNDIVVPDSLFAKHAEDYANAVYNPILLDHCYRTYYFGALIGQYLQLKVDSEHLYISSLLHDLGLTDQYKKESCSCCFAIVGARRAEQFTNEIGMEEEASKKIFNAISMHLNPDISEEQDNETKLLSYGATLDVIGNKRRCVPKKELKKVLEAYPRKGFKSEILDTLKNIDHFKDSRADYLKKIGFEGLIHKNKLNQIQQ
;
A
#
# COMPACT_ATOMS: atom_id res chain seq x y z
N MET A 1 -12.93 -20.33 0.47
CA MET A 1 -12.36 -19.79 -0.79
C MET A 1 -11.09 -19.06 -0.41
N ILE A 2 -9.95 -19.34 -1.06
CA ILE A 2 -8.69 -18.65 -0.76
C ILE A 2 -8.84 -17.18 -1.16
N GLU A 3 -8.47 -16.27 -0.27
CA GLU A 3 -8.60 -14.83 -0.53
C GLU A 3 -7.56 -14.36 -1.57
N ILE A 4 -7.99 -13.53 -2.51
CA ILE A 4 -7.16 -13.04 -3.61
C ILE A 4 -5.95 -12.25 -3.07
N GLY A 5 -4.77 -12.62 -3.51
CA GLY A 5 -3.52 -11.95 -3.15
C GLY A 5 -2.87 -12.47 -1.86
N THR A 6 -3.48 -13.41 -1.14
CA THR A 6 -2.80 -14.09 -0.03
C THR A 6 -1.63 -14.94 -0.55
N TYR A 7 -0.73 -15.31 0.36
CA TYR A 7 0.38 -16.20 0.06
C TYR A 7 -0.06 -17.49 -0.66
N ASP A 8 -1.09 -18.14 -0.11
CA ASP A 8 -1.62 -19.38 -0.68
C ASP A 8 -2.24 -19.18 -2.07
N TRP A 9 -2.96 -18.05 -2.25
CA TRP A 9 -3.51 -17.69 -3.56
C TRP A 9 -2.37 -17.47 -4.57
N ALA A 10 -1.33 -16.74 -4.20
CA ALA A 10 -0.19 -16.45 -5.08
C ALA A 10 0.65 -17.68 -5.44
N LYS A 11 0.66 -18.72 -4.59
CA LYS A 11 1.33 -19.99 -4.86
C LYS A 11 0.45 -20.94 -5.68
N SER A 12 -0.88 -20.84 -5.60
CA SER A 12 -1.83 -21.74 -6.27
C SER A 12 -2.28 -21.25 -7.65
N THR A 13 -1.93 -20.03 -8.06
CA THR A 13 -2.35 -19.43 -9.33
C THR A 13 -1.17 -18.84 -10.09
N ASP A 14 -1.36 -18.62 -11.40
CA ASP A 14 -0.44 -17.85 -12.26
C ASP A 14 -0.62 -16.32 -12.09
N SER A 15 -1.35 -15.87 -11.07
CA SER A 15 -1.77 -14.49 -10.82
C SER A 15 -2.83 -13.91 -11.74
N SER A 16 -3.38 -14.67 -12.68
CA SER A 16 -4.54 -14.24 -13.46
C SER A 16 -5.85 -14.39 -12.69
N LEU A 17 -6.74 -13.41 -12.87
CA LEU A 17 -8.03 -13.37 -12.20
C LEU A 17 -9.07 -14.18 -12.97
N THR A 18 -9.73 -15.08 -12.27
CA THR A 18 -10.94 -15.75 -12.77
C THR A 18 -12.12 -14.76 -12.83
N LYS A 19 -13.24 -15.18 -13.45
CA LYS A 19 -14.48 -14.40 -13.40
C LYS A 19 -15.01 -14.20 -11.98
N SER A 20 -14.81 -15.19 -11.11
CA SER A 20 -15.18 -15.11 -9.68
C SER A 20 -14.33 -14.07 -8.96
N ASP A 21 -12.99 -14.06 -9.20
CA ASP A 21 -12.10 -13.10 -8.59
C ASP A 21 -12.40 -11.67 -9.00
N LYS A 22 -12.72 -11.44 -10.29
CA LYS A 22 -13.14 -10.11 -10.77
C LYS A 22 -14.41 -9.62 -10.08
N ARG A 23 -15.39 -10.52 -9.83
CA ARG A 23 -16.60 -10.19 -9.05
C ARG A 23 -16.25 -9.87 -7.59
N ALA A 24 -15.36 -10.64 -6.97
CA ALA A 24 -14.92 -10.38 -5.61
C ALA A 24 -14.23 -9.01 -5.49
N ILE A 25 -13.36 -8.65 -6.44
CA ILE A 25 -12.74 -7.31 -6.49
C ILE A 25 -13.79 -6.20 -6.64
N GLN A 26 -14.83 -6.39 -7.47
CA GLN A 26 -15.91 -5.42 -7.59
C GLN A 26 -16.66 -5.22 -6.26
N LEU A 27 -16.92 -6.30 -5.52
CA LEU A 27 -17.52 -6.21 -4.18
C LEU A 27 -16.60 -5.49 -3.18
N MET A 28 -15.28 -5.73 -3.22
CA MET A 28 -14.28 -4.99 -2.42
C MET A 28 -14.32 -3.48 -2.74
N ILE A 29 -14.44 -3.11 -4.02
CA ILE A 29 -14.56 -1.71 -4.44
C ILE A 29 -15.82 -1.08 -3.84
N ILE A 30 -16.96 -1.76 -3.92
CA ILE A 30 -18.24 -1.28 -3.35
C ILE A 30 -18.10 -1.09 -1.83
N LYS A 31 -17.55 -2.07 -1.10
CA LYS A 31 -17.29 -1.95 0.34
C LYS A 31 -16.41 -0.75 0.65
N SER A 32 -15.30 -0.60 -0.07
CA SER A 32 -14.39 0.54 0.08
C SER A 32 -15.10 1.88 -0.14
N GLN A 33 -15.96 2.00 -1.16
CA GLN A 33 -16.73 3.22 -1.43
C GLN A 33 -17.75 3.52 -0.33
N LEU A 34 -18.46 2.51 0.17
CA LEU A 34 -19.40 2.65 1.29
C LEU A 34 -18.67 3.10 2.56
N TYR A 35 -17.48 2.58 2.82
CA TYR A 35 -16.66 3.02 3.93
C TYR A 35 -16.23 4.50 3.77
N GLN A 36 -15.84 4.93 2.56
CA GLN A 36 -15.52 6.34 2.29
C GLN A 36 -16.73 7.25 2.51
N LEU A 37 -17.93 6.83 2.13
CA LEU A 37 -19.16 7.57 2.39
C LEU A 37 -19.43 7.68 3.90
N LYS A 38 -19.29 6.59 4.65
CA LYS A 38 -19.40 6.59 6.11
C LYS A 38 -18.40 7.57 6.75
N LEU A 39 -17.14 7.55 6.32
CA LEU A 39 -16.13 8.49 6.79
C LEU A 39 -16.47 9.95 6.44
N PHE A 40 -17.01 10.19 5.26
CA PHE A 40 -17.47 11.52 4.86
C PHE A 40 -18.56 12.03 5.79
N LEU A 41 -19.60 11.24 6.02
CA LEU A 41 -20.72 11.60 6.90
C LEU A 41 -20.26 11.81 8.35
N SER A 42 -19.47 10.89 8.90
CA SER A 42 -18.98 10.99 10.29
C SER A 42 -18.07 12.21 10.49
N THR A 43 -17.26 12.56 9.49
CA THR A 43 -16.42 13.77 9.56
C THR A 43 -17.25 15.05 9.44
N SER A 44 -18.22 15.08 8.53
CA SER A 44 -19.11 16.22 8.33
C SER A 44 -19.97 16.49 9.55
N LEU A 45 -20.40 15.46 10.27
CA LEU A 45 -21.17 15.55 11.51
C LEU A 45 -20.27 15.66 12.77
N LEU A 46 -18.95 15.81 12.62
CA LEU A 46 -17.96 15.90 13.70
C LEU A 46 -17.94 14.71 14.68
N LEU A 47 -18.53 13.58 14.32
CA LEU A 47 -18.65 12.40 15.19
C LEU A 47 -17.30 11.76 15.53
N ASN A 48 -16.28 11.99 14.69
CA ASN A 48 -14.93 11.43 14.85
C ASN A 48 -13.90 12.45 15.38
N LYS A 49 -14.33 13.66 15.79
CA LYS A 49 -13.44 14.74 16.26
C LYS A 49 -12.51 14.29 17.38
N LYS A 50 -13.05 13.62 18.41
CA LYS A 50 -12.28 13.10 19.56
C LYS A 50 -11.24 12.05 19.13
N ARG A 51 -11.54 11.24 18.11
CA ARG A 51 -10.62 10.25 17.57
C ARG A 51 -9.50 10.93 16.77
N LEU A 52 -9.85 11.87 15.91
CA LEU A 52 -8.89 12.64 15.11
C LEU A 52 -7.93 13.48 15.98
N SER A 53 -8.37 13.99 17.14
CA SER A 53 -7.51 14.80 18.03
C SER A 53 -6.40 14.00 18.74
N LYS A 54 -6.45 12.66 18.70
CA LYS A 54 -5.46 11.77 19.31
C LYS A 54 -4.37 11.31 18.32
N ILE A 55 -4.46 11.72 17.07
CA ILE A 55 -3.53 11.30 16.03
C ILE A 55 -2.38 12.29 15.99
N ASP A 56 -1.15 11.78 16.13
CA ASP A 56 0.07 12.58 16.05
C ASP A 56 1.16 11.83 15.26
N PHE A 57 1.76 12.53 14.31
CA PHE A 57 2.91 12.06 13.53
C PHE A 57 4.12 11.77 14.42
N ASN A 58 4.31 12.55 15.50
CA ASN A 58 5.48 12.40 16.38
C ASN A 58 5.42 11.15 17.26
N ASP A 59 4.22 10.52 17.38
CA ASP A 59 4.06 9.25 18.11
C ASP A 59 4.38 8.01 17.24
N ILE A 60 4.72 8.21 15.96
CA ILE A 60 5.09 7.11 15.08
C ILE A 60 6.55 6.73 15.33
N VAL A 61 6.74 5.49 15.74
CA VAL A 61 8.08 4.91 15.96
C VAL A 61 8.59 4.34 14.64
N VAL A 62 9.73 4.84 14.17
CA VAL A 62 10.48 4.22 13.06
C VAL A 62 11.37 3.13 13.65
N PRO A 63 11.26 1.87 13.19
CA PRO A 63 12.09 0.77 13.67
C PRO A 63 13.58 1.03 13.38
N ASP A 64 14.45 0.68 14.32
CA ASP A 64 15.91 0.84 14.22
C ASP A 64 16.67 -0.50 14.25
N SER A 65 15.96 -1.61 14.09
CA SER A 65 16.53 -2.96 14.02
C SER A 65 17.45 -3.13 12.80
N LEU A 66 18.27 -4.17 12.82
CA LEU A 66 19.09 -4.53 11.68
C LEU A 66 18.23 -4.88 10.45
N PHE A 67 17.09 -5.54 10.63
CA PHE A 67 16.19 -5.87 9.52
C PHE A 67 15.59 -4.62 8.88
N ALA A 68 15.15 -3.65 9.68
CA ALA A 68 14.64 -2.38 9.19
C ALA A 68 15.71 -1.60 8.41
N LYS A 69 16.95 -1.53 8.94
CA LYS A 69 18.09 -0.88 8.26
C LYS A 69 18.44 -1.54 6.94
N HIS A 70 18.52 -2.88 6.91
CA HIS A 70 18.79 -3.60 5.67
C HIS A 70 17.69 -3.36 4.62
N ALA A 71 16.41 -3.31 5.04
CA ALA A 71 15.30 -3.00 4.13
C ALA A 71 15.37 -1.56 3.61
N GLU A 72 15.80 -0.62 4.44
CA GLU A 72 16.01 0.78 4.06
C GLU A 72 17.16 0.93 3.06
N ASP A 73 18.31 0.29 3.32
CA ASP A 73 19.46 0.28 2.42
C ASP A 73 19.09 -0.33 1.07
N TYR A 74 18.36 -1.45 1.08
CA TYR A 74 17.90 -2.08 -0.14
C TYR A 74 16.91 -1.21 -0.92
N ALA A 75 15.94 -0.61 -0.25
CA ALA A 75 14.99 0.30 -0.87
C ALA A 75 15.71 1.52 -1.50
N ASN A 76 16.67 2.12 -0.78
CA ASN A 76 17.50 3.22 -1.29
C ASN A 76 18.31 2.83 -2.54
N ALA A 77 18.74 1.57 -2.66
CA ALA A 77 19.52 1.10 -3.80
C ALA A 77 18.67 0.84 -5.06
N VAL A 78 17.38 0.49 -4.89
CA VAL A 78 16.55 0.00 -6.03
C VAL A 78 15.47 0.97 -6.50
N TYR A 79 15.00 1.88 -5.64
CA TYR A 79 13.98 2.86 -6.02
C TYR A 79 14.60 4.17 -6.52
N ASN A 80 13.91 4.80 -7.46
CA ASN A 80 14.16 6.22 -7.69
C ASN A 80 13.63 7.06 -6.50
N PRO A 81 14.14 8.28 -6.30
CA PRO A 81 13.78 9.07 -5.13
C PRO A 81 12.28 9.34 -4.97
N ILE A 82 11.52 9.47 -6.05
CA ILE A 82 10.09 9.78 -6.01
C ILE A 82 9.27 8.58 -5.52
N LEU A 83 9.59 7.37 -5.99
CA LEU A 83 8.98 6.13 -5.53
C LEU A 83 9.44 5.77 -4.12
N LEU A 84 10.70 6.04 -3.77
CA LEU A 84 11.19 5.86 -2.40
C LEU A 84 10.40 6.72 -1.40
N ASP A 85 10.20 8.01 -1.71
CA ASP A 85 9.35 8.88 -0.90
C ASP A 85 7.92 8.36 -0.77
N HIS A 86 7.38 7.70 -1.82
CA HIS A 86 6.09 7.01 -1.75
C HIS A 86 6.11 5.88 -0.74
N CYS A 87 7.15 5.07 -0.70
CA CYS A 87 7.30 3.98 0.26
C CYS A 87 7.30 4.50 1.71
N TYR A 88 8.06 5.56 1.99
CA TYR A 88 8.04 6.21 3.29
C TYR A 88 6.66 6.79 3.64
N ARG A 89 6.03 7.53 2.72
CA ARG A 89 4.67 8.05 2.95
C ARG A 89 3.67 6.94 3.21
N THR A 90 3.80 5.80 2.53
CA THR A 90 2.96 4.63 2.75
C THR A 90 3.03 4.14 4.19
N TYR A 91 4.24 4.04 4.77
CA TYR A 91 4.42 3.71 6.18
C TYR A 91 3.73 4.70 7.11
N TYR A 92 4.05 5.99 6.98
CA TYR A 92 3.52 7.02 7.88
C TYR A 92 2.00 7.16 7.75
N PHE A 93 1.44 7.10 6.56
CA PHE A 93 0.00 7.13 6.37
C PHE A 93 -0.68 5.88 6.93
N GLY A 94 -0.08 4.70 6.75
CA GLY A 94 -0.55 3.47 7.38
C GLY A 94 -0.58 3.58 8.90
N ALA A 95 0.52 4.04 9.52
CA ALA A 95 0.64 4.22 10.96
C ALA A 95 -0.38 5.23 11.51
N LEU A 96 -0.56 6.40 10.85
CA LEU A 96 -1.58 7.40 11.24
C LEU A 96 -3.01 6.86 11.13
N ILE A 97 -3.29 6.05 10.10
CA ILE A 97 -4.59 5.36 9.98
C ILE A 97 -4.74 4.30 11.10
N GLY A 98 -3.65 3.61 11.46
CA GLY A 98 -3.61 2.68 12.59
C GLY A 98 -3.98 3.34 13.91
N GLN A 99 -3.43 4.53 14.20
CA GLN A 99 -3.82 5.36 15.35
C GLN A 99 -5.31 5.72 15.30
N TYR A 100 -5.83 6.13 14.14
CA TYR A 100 -7.26 6.44 13.97
C TYR A 100 -8.15 5.23 14.23
N LEU A 101 -7.77 4.06 13.74
CA LEU A 101 -8.52 2.82 13.91
C LEU A 101 -8.27 2.15 15.26
N GLN A 102 -7.28 2.61 16.03
CA GLN A 102 -6.83 2.04 17.30
C GLN A 102 -6.38 0.57 17.15
N LEU A 103 -5.68 0.27 16.05
CA LEU A 103 -5.15 -1.04 15.78
C LEU A 103 -3.78 -1.20 16.47
N LYS A 104 -3.57 -2.37 17.07
CA LYS A 104 -2.23 -2.78 17.52
C LYS A 104 -1.45 -3.26 16.29
N VAL A 105 -0.27 -2.75 16.09
CA VAL A 105 0.54 -3.00 14.89
C VAL A 105 1.98 -3.36 15.29
N ASP A 106 2.55 -4.30 14.57
CA ASP A 106 3.99 -4.49 14.53
C ASP A 106 4.60 -3.45 13.59
N SER A 107 5.28 -2.45 14.17
CA SER A 107 5.84 -1.34 13.41
C SER A 107 6.96 -1.77 12.48
N GLU A 108 7.73 -2.81 12.83
CA GLU A 108 8.81 -3.34 11.99
C GLU A 108 8.26 -4.01 10.73
N HIS A 109 7.27 -4.91 10.88
CA HIS A 109 6.65 -5.57 9.74
C HIS A 109 5.96 -4.56 8.82
N LEU A 110 5.25 -3.57 9.38
CA LEU A 110 4.63 -2.52 8.57
C LEU A 110 5.68 -1.67 7.84
N TYR A 111 6.80 -1.32 8.52
CA TYR A 111 7.86 -0.52 7.92
C TYR A 111 8.54 -1.24 6.76
N ILE A 112 9.00 -2.47 7.00
CA ILE A 112 9.66 -3.30 5.98
C ILE A 112 8.72 -3.54 4.80
N SER A 113 7.46 -3.91 5.07
CA SER A 113 6.46 -4.09 4.01
C SER A 113 6.22 -2.82 3.20
N SER A 114 6.19 -1.65 3.87
CA SER A 114 6.00 -0.36 3.20
C SER A 114 7.19 0.01 2.32
N LEU A 115 8.41 -0.26 2.77
CA LEU A 115 9.61 0.00 1.96
C LEU A 115 9.71 -0.90 0.72
N LEU A 116 9.21 -2.13 0.82
CA LEU A 116 9.41 -3.15 -0.22
C LEU A 116 8.19 -3.40 -1.12
N HIS A 117 7.03 -2.73 -0.87
CA HIS A 117 5.76 -3.12 -1.52
C HIS A 117 5.74 -2.92 -3.04
N ASP A 118 6.46 -1.95 -3.54
CA ASP A 118 6.49 -1.58 -4.96
C ASP A 118 7.75 -2.06 -5.70
N LEU A 119 8.52 -3.03 -5.14
CA LEU A 119 9.70 -3.59 -5.81
C LEU A 119 9.42 -4.04 -7.25
N GLY A 120 8.24 -4.61 -7.50
CA GLY A 120 7.83 -5.03 -8.84
C GLY A 120 7.63 -3.89 -9.85
N LEU A 121 7.64 -2.63 -9.42
CA LEU A 121 7.60 -1.44 -10.27
C LEU A 121 8.98 -0.90 -10.62
N THR A 122 10.04 -1.35 -9.93
CA THR A 122 11.41 -0.85 -10.12
C THR A 122 11.99 -1.31 -11.47
N ASP A 123 12.96 -0.56 -11.97
CA ASP A 123 13.67 -0.92 -13.21
C ASP A 123 14.31 -2.31 -13.16
N GLN A 124 14.70 -2.73 -11.97
CA GLN A 124 15.30 -4.04 -11.72
C GLN A 124 14.30 -5.19 -11.92
N TYR A 125 13.02 -5.00 -11.55
CA TYR A 125 12.04 -6.10 -11.50
C TYR A 125 10.82 -5.91 -12.42
N LYS A 126 10.60 -4.73 -12.99
CA LYS A 126 9.42 -4.45 -13.83
C LYS A 126 9.25 -5.40 -15.03
N LYS A 127 10.35 -5.99 -15.54
CA LYS A 127 10.27 -6.98 -16.63
C LYS A 127 9.56 -8.26 -16.21
N GLU A 128 9.63 -8.65 -14.93
CA GLU A 128 8.93 -9.83 -14.43
C GLU A 128 7.42 -9.61 -14.36
N SER A 129 7.00 -8.34 -14.29
CA SER A 129 5.59 -7.95 -14.21
C SER A 129 4.80 -8.18 -15.51
N CYS A 130 5.47 -8.50 -16.60
CA CYS A 130 4.81 -8.96 -17.84
C CYS A 130 4.31 -10.43 -17.76
N SER A 131 4.83 -11.22 -16.84
CA SER A 131 4.44 -12.64 -16.63
C SER A 131 3.71 -12.89 -15.30
N CYS A 132 3.63 -11.87 -14.43
CA CYS A 132 2.98 -11.94 -13.12
C CYS A 132 2.52 -10.55 -12.69
N CYS A 133 1.54 -10.46 -11.76
CA CYS A 133 1.15 -9.18 -11.16
C CYS A 133 2.33 -8.54 -10.42
N PHE A 134 2.62 -7.25 -10.66
CA PHE A 134 3.76 -6.57 -10.04
C PHE A 134 3.76 -6.65 -8.50
N ALA A 135 2.59 -6.63 -7.86
CA ALA A 135 2.48 -6.78 -6.41
C ALA A 135 2.94 -8.17 -5.93
N ILE A 136 2.74 -9.21 -6.74
CA ILE A 136 3.25 -10.56 -6.44
C ILE A 136 4.76 -10.64 -6.73
N VAL A 137 5.21 -10.01 -7.80
CA VAL A 137 6.66 -9.88 -8.07
C VAL A 137 7.35 -9.21 -6.91
N GLY A 138 6.83 -8.05 -6.45
CA GLY A 138 7.35 -7.35 -5.29
C GLY A 138 7.35 -8.21 -4.02
N ALA A 139 6.25 -8.92 -3.76
CA ALA A 139 6.12 -9.80 -2.59
C ALA A 139 7.16 -10.95 -2.62
N ARG A 140 7.37 -11.59 -3.77
CA ARG A 140 8.39 -12.65 -3.94
C ARG A 140 9.81 -12.12 -3.72
N ARG A 141 10.10 -10.92 -4.21
CA ARG A 141 11.40 -10.28 -4.03
C ARG A 141 11.64 -9.85 -2.59
N ALA A 142 10.60 -9.35 -1.92
CA ALA A 142 10.64 -9.04 -0.51
C ALA A 142 10.83 -10.31 0.35
N GLU A 143 10.11 -11.40 0.06
CA GLU A 143 10.28 -12.70 0.74
C GLU A 143 11.71 -13.23 0.57
N GLN A 144 12.24 -13.20 -0.65
CA GLN A 144 13.63 -13.61 -0.91
C GLN A 144 14.60 -12.77 -0.08
N PHE A 145 14.48 -11.45 -0.14
CA PHE A 145 15.33 -10.52 0.60
C PHE A 145 15.25 -10.73 2.11
N THR A 146 14.06 -10.85 2.69
CA THR A 146 13.88 -11.03 4.14
C THR A 146 14.45 -12.36 4.63
N ASN A 147 14.35 -13.42 3.82
CA ASN A 147 15.00 -14.71 4.10
C ASN A 147 16.53 -14.60 4.03
N GLU A 148 17.08 -13.89 3.02
CA GLU A 148 18.53 -13.68 2.87
C GLU A 148 19.15 -12.92 4.04
N ILE A 149 18.44 -11.98 4.63
CA ILE A 149 18.90 -11.25 5.83
C ILE A 149 18.60 -11.98 7.15
N GLY A 150 18.03 -13.17 7.09
CA GLY A 150 17.83 -14.06 8.25
C GLY A 150 16.58 -13.75 9.08
N MET A 151 15.53 -13.14 8.51
CA MET A 151 14.24 -13.05 9.18
C MET A 151 13.58 -14.42 9.30
N GLU A 152 12.77 -14.61 10.34
CA GLU A 152 11.98 -15.84 10.50
C GLU A 152 11.01 -16.04 9.32
N GLU A 153 10.84 -17.30 8.90
CA GLU A 153 10.00 -17.68 7.76
C GLU A 153 8.56 -17.13 7.89
N GLU A 154 7.99 -17.18 9.10
CA GLU A 154 6.64 -16.69 9.36
C GLU A 154 6.55 -15.17 9.21
N ALA A 155 7.58 -14.42 9.64
CA ALA A 155 7.68 -12.98 9.45
C ALA A 155 7.78 -12.63 7.95
N SER A 156 8.63 -13.36 7.21
CA SER A 156 8.77 -13.19 5.75
C SER A 156 7.46 -13.47 5.00
N LYS A 157 6.70 -14.48 5.42
CA LYS A 157 5.36 -14.77 4.87
C LYS A 157 4.34 -13.67 5.17
N LYS A 158 4.36 -13.07 6.36
CA LYS A 158 3.51 -11.92 6.70
C LYS A 158 3.82 -10.71 5.84
N ILE A 159 5.11 -10.42 5.65
CA ILE A 159 5.57 -9.35 4.76
C ILE A 159 5.14 -9.63 3.31
N PHE A 160 5.33 -10.86 2.82
CA PHE A 160 4.82 -11.28 1.50
C PHE A 160 3.33 -11.01 1.38
N ASN A 161 2.54 -11.45 2.37
CA ASN A 161 1.09 -11.34 2.38
C ASN A 161 0.65 -9.87 2.31
N ALA A 162 1.23 -9.02 3.16
CA ALA A 162 0.96 -7.60 3.17
C ALA A 162 1.25 -6.96 1.79
N ILE A 163 2.43 -7.23 1.23
CA ILE A 163 2.84 -6.69 -0.07
C ILE A 163 1.96 -7.24 -1.19
N SER A 164 1.74 -8.55 -1.25
CA SER A 164 0.92 -9.13 -2.31
C SER A 164 -0.50 -8.59 -2.30
N MET A 165 -1.08 -8.33 -1.13
CA MET A 165 -2.48 -7.89 -0.98
C MET A 165 -2.68 -6.37 -1.11
N HIS A 166 -1.63 -5.55 -1.13
CA HIS A 166 -1.77 -4.08 -1.08
C HIS A 166 -2.61 -3.48 -2.22
N LEU A 167 -2.71 -4.18 -3.37
CA LEU A 167 -3.57 -3.78 -4.49
C LEU A 167 -5.05 -4.12 -4.29
N ASN A 168 -5.43 -4.89 -3.27
CA ASN A 168 -6.83 -5.20 -3.05
C ASN A 168 -7.59 -3.93 -2.62
N PRO A 169 -8.74 -3.62 -3.23
CA PRO A 169 -9.52 -2.42 -2.89
C PRO A 169 -10.05 -2.40 -1.46
N ASP A 170 -10.16 -3.56 -0.85
CA ASP A 170 -10.51 -3.78 0.55
C ASP A 170 -9.77 -5.02 1.07
N ILE A 171 -9.41 -5.02 2.35
CA ILE A 171 -8.73 -6.12 3.02
C ILE A 171 -9.67 -6.69 4.06
N SER A 172 -9.81 -8.02 4.11
CA SER A 172 -10.72 -8.66 5.06
C SER A 172 -10.28 -8.43 6.52
N GLU A 173 -11.24 -8.51 7.44
CA GLU A 173 -10.95 -8.33 8.88
C GLU A 173 -10.09 -9.47 9.46
N GLU A 174 -10.02 -10.59 8.76
CA GLU A 174 -9.24 -11.78 9.14
C GLU A 174 -7.73 -11.61 8.90
N GLN A 175 -7.35 -10.64 8.05
CA GLN A 175 -5.95 -10.35 7.75
C GLN A 175 -5.27 -9.58 8.88
N ASP A 176 -3.94 -9.69 8.97
CA ASP A 176 -3.12 -8.94 9.92
C ASP A 176 -3.31 -7.43 9.76
N ASN A 177 -3.12 -6.70 10.84
CA ASN A 177 -3.26 -5.25 10.84
C ASN A 177 -2.23 -4.57 9.92
N GLU A 178 -1.02 -5.13 9.81
CA GLU A 178 0.05 -4.66 8.92
C GLU A 178 -0.37 -4.74 7.45
N THR A 179 -1.02 -5.84 7.05
CA THR A 179 -1.60 -6.01 5.70
C THR A 179 -2.65 -4.93 5.39
N LYS A 180 -3.56 -4.67 6.34
CA LYS A 180 -4.57 -3.61 6.22
C LYS A 180 -3.92 -2.23 6.11
N LEU A 181 -2.97 -1.94 7.00
CA LEU A 181 -2.37 -0.61 7.12
C LEU A 181 -1.44 -0.30 5.96
N LEU A 182 -0.71 -1.28 5.43
CA LEU A 182 0.05 -1.12 4.19
C LEU A 182 -0.87 -0.71 3.02
N SER A 183 -1.94 -1.48 2.79
CA SER A 183 -2.91 -1.16 1.73
C SER A 183 -3.55 0.22 1.93
N TYR A 184 -3.88 0.58 3.17
CA TYR A 184 -4.49 1.87 3.47
C TYR A 184 -3.52 3.04 3.28
N GLY A 185 -2.26 2.89 3.67
CA GLY A 185 -1.21 3.88 3.47
C GLY A 185 -0.93 4.12 1.98
N ALA A 186 -0.70 3.04 1.23
CA ALA A 186 -0.46 3.09 -0.20
C ALA A 186 -1.64 3.72 -0.97
N THR A 187 -2.88 3.27 -0.69
CA THR A 187 -4.07 3.81 -1.37
C THR A 187 -4.40 5.24 -0.93
N LEU A 188 -4.04 5.67 0.28
CA LEU A 188 -4.14 7.06 0.67
C LEU A 188 -3.20 7.92 -0.18
N ASP A 189 -1.94 7.51 -0.32
CA ASP A 189 -0.98 8.29 -1.10
C ASP A 189 -1.31 8.29 -2.60
N VAL A 190 -1.69 7.15 -3.19
CA VAL A 190 -1.92 7.04 -4.63
C VAL A 190 -3.27 7.63 -5.05
N ILE A 191 -4.36 7.31 -4.36
CA ILE A 191 -5.73 7.68 -4.78
C ILE A 191 -6.52 8.50 -3.75
N GLY A 192 -5.93 8.83 -2.59
CA GLY A 192 -6.57 9.62 -1.54
C GLY A 192 -7.59 8.85 -0.70
N ASN A 193 -7.57 7.51 -0.74
CA ASN A 193 -8.46 6.67 0.04
C ASN A 193 -8.19 6.87 1.54
N LYS A 194 -9.24 6.79 2.39
CA LYS A 194 -9.15 6.99 3.86
C LYS A 194 -8.50 8.32 4.34
N ARG A 195 -8.30 9.30 3.46
CA ARG A 195 -7.70 10.60 3.80
C ARG A 195 -8.39 11.28 5.01
N ARG A 196 -9.68 11.04 5.22
CA ARG A 196 -10.45 11.57 6.36
C ARG A 196 -10.13 10.91 7.70
N CYS A 197 -9.40 9.82 7.71
CA CYS A 197 -8.86 9.21 8.93
C CYS A 197 -7.67 9.97 9.49
N VAL A 198 -7.05 10.88 8.72
CA VAL A 198 -5.84 11.60 9.12
C VAL A 198 -6.11 13.11 9.16
N PRO A 199 -5.80 13.81 10.26
CA PRO A 199 -5.92 15.26 10.35
C PRO A 199 -5.06 15.97 9.30
N LYS A 200 -5.53 17.09 8.75
CA LYS A 200 -4.77 17.86 7.74
C LYS A 200 -3.36 18.25 8.22
N LYS A 201 -3.22 18.59 9.51
CA LYS A 201 -1.92 18.98 10.08
C LYS A 201 -0.92 17.80 10.04
N GLU A 202 -1.39 16.56 10.29
CA GLU A 202 -0.52 15.38 10.27
C GLU A 202 -0.18 14.94 8.84
N LEU A 203 -1.16 15.04 7.91
CA LEU A 203 -0.87 14.87 6.47
C LEU A 203 0.23 15.84 6.01
N LYS A 204 0.17 17.11 6.45
CA LYS A 204 1.16 18.11 6.09
C LYS A 204 2.56 17.75 6.60
N LYS A 205 2.69 17.30 7.85
CA LYS A 205 3.99 16.83 8.40
C LYS A 205 4.60 15.71 7.56
N VAL A 206 3.81 14.69 7.17
CA VAL A 206 4.29 13.60 6.31
C VAL A 206 4.76 14.14 4.95
N LEU A 207 4.00 15.06 4.35
CA LEU A 207 4.32 15.62 3.03
C LEU A 207 5.50 16.61 3.08
N GLU A 208 5.78 17.22 4.22
CA GLU A 208 6.98 18.04 4.45
C GLU A 208 8.22 17.17 4.60
N ALA A 209 8.11 16.03 5.30
CA ALA A 209 9.20 15.07 5.46
C ALA A 209 9.51 14.30 4.15
N TYR A 210 8.47 13.90 3.43
CA TYR A 210 8.56 13.10 2.19
C TYR A 210 7.72 13.76 1.10
N PRO A 211 8.31 14.64 0.28
CA PRO A 211 7.58 15.42 -0.72
C PRO A 211 6.90 14.58 -1.80
N ARG A 212 5.73 15.05 -2.28
CA ARG A 212 5.02 14.42 -3.40
C ARG A 212 5.29 15.09 -4.76
N LYS A 213 6.25 16.01 -4.82
CA LYS A 213 6.58 16.70 -6.08
C LYS A 213 6.95 15.68 -7.16
N GLY A 214 6.24 15.71 -8.29
CA GLY A 214 6.45 14.76 -9.38
C GLY A 214 5.79 13.39 -9.20
N PHE A 215 5.31 13.02 -8.01
CA PHE A 215 4.79 11.66 -7.75
C PHE A 215 3.62 11.27 -8.66
N LYS A 216 2.68 12.20 -8.93
CA LYS A 216 1.53 11.90 -9.80
C LYS A 216 1.96 11.51 -11.21
N SER A 217 2.91 12.22 -11.82
CA SER A 217 3.43 11.88 -13.14
C SER A 217 4.22 10.58 -13.09
N GLU A 218 5.11 10.44 -12.10
CA GLU A 218 5.94 9.27 -11.92
C GLU A 218 5.13 7.97 -11.83
N ILE A 219 4.12 7.91 -10.96
CA ILE A 219 3.31 6.70 -10.80
C ILE A 219 2.47 6.39 -12.05
N LEU A 220 1.94 7.40 -12.74
CA LEU A 220 1.20 7.20 -13.98
C LEU A 220 2.11 6.70 -15.10
N ASP A 221 3.30 7.26 -15.25
CA ASP A 221 4.28 6.85 -16.26
C ASP A 221 4.81 5.45 -15.95
N THR A 222 5.09 5.14 -14.68
CA THR A 222 5.50 3.80 -14.24
C THR A 222 4.44 2.75 -14.58
N LEU A 223 3.17 2.99 -14.22
CA LEU A 223 2.07 2.07 -14.51
C LEU A 223 1.77 1.93 -16.00
N LYS A 224 2.02 2.98 -16.79
CA LYS A 224 1.84 2.95 -18.25
C LYS A 224 2.95 2.17 -18.95
N ASN A 225 4.18 2.29 -18.45
CA ASN A 225 5.37 1.70 -19.07
C ASN A 225 5.62 0.23 -18.68
N ILE A 226 4.82 -0.30 -17.73
CA ILE A 226 4.84 -1.74 -17.42
C ILE A 226 3.88 -2.47 -18.34
N ASP A 227 4.37 -3.50 -18.99
CA ASP A 227 3.54 -4.47 -19.72
C ASP A 227 2.90 -5.40 -18.67
N HIS A 228 1.73 -4.98 -18.16
CA HIS A 228 1.05 -5.72 -17.12
C HIS A 228 0.58 -7.09 -17.61
N PHE A 229 0.90 -8.12 -16.84
CA PHE A 229 0.41 -9.46 -17.11
C PHE A 229 -1.13 -9.46 -17.29
N LYS A 230 -1.57 -10.02 -18.43
CA LYS A 230 -2.98 -10.02 -18.83
C LYS A 230 -3.86 -10.66 -17.76
N ASP A 231 -4.97 -10.02 -17.48
CA ASP A 231 -5.94 -10.42 -16.44
C ASP A 231 -5.37 -10.46 -14.99
N SER A 232 -4.15 -9.94 -14.76
CA SER A 232 -3.68 -9.70 -13.39
C SER A 232 -4.52 -8.65 -12.66
N ARG A 233 -4.38 -8.54 -11.33
CA ARG A 233 -5.05 -7.48 -10.55
C ARG A 233 -4.70 -6.08 -11.06
N ALA A 234 -3.43 -5.83 -11.35
CA ALA A 234 -2.98 -4.54 -11.86
C ALA A 234 -3.62 -4.21 -13.22
N ASP A 235 -3.62 -5.17 -14.17
CA ASP A 235 -4.27 -5.02 -15.47
C ASP A 235 -5.78 -4.80 -15.33
N TYR A 236 -6.44 -5.55 -14.45
CA TYR A 236 -7.88 -5.39 -14.21
C TYR A 236 -8.22 -4.03 -13.60
N LEU A 237 -7.49 -3.58 -12.57
CA LEU A 237 -7.70 -2.27 -11.95
C LEU A 237 -7.47 -1.13 -12.95
N LYS A 238 -6.45 -1.23 -13.80
CA LYS A 238 -6.21 -0.28 -14.90
C LYS A 238 -7.41 -0.21 -15.84
N LYS A 239 -7.93 -1.36 -16.29
CA LYS A 239 -9.11 -1.45 -17.19
C LYS A 239 -10.38 -0.82 -16.61
N ILE A 240 -10.58 -0.90 -15.30
CA ILE A 240 -11.75 -0.32 -14.63
C ILE A 240 -11.55 1.13 -14.14
N GLY A 241 -10.46 1.78 -14.53
CA GLY A 241 -10.30 3.23 -14.37
C GLY A 241 -9.48 3.67 -13.16
N PHE A 242 -8.57 2.85 -12.65
CA PHE A 242 -7.69 3.19 -11.52
C PHE A 242 -6.91 4.50 -11.75
N GLU A 243 -6.40 4.74 -12.96
CA GLU A 243 -5.69 5.97 -13.34
C GLU A 243 -6.53 7.24 -13.09
N GLY A 244 -7.85 7.15 -13.35
CA GLY A 244 -8.78 8.24 -13.06
C GLY A 244 -8.85 8.60 -11.57
N LEU A 245 -8.65 7.63 -10.67
CA LEU A 245 -8.59 7.89 -9.23
C LEU A 245 -7.29 8.60 -8.85
N ILE A 246 -6.16 8.25 -9.47
CA ILE A 246 -4.86 8.95 -9.27
C ILE A 246 -5.01 10.42 -9.64
N HIS A 247 -5.63 10.72 -10.79
CA HIS A 247 -5.85 12.09 -11.22
C HIS A 247 -6.71 12.90 -10.24
N LYS A 248 -7.72 12.27 -9.60
CA LYS A 248 -8.66 12.90 -8.67
C LYS A 248 -8.16 13.00 -7.23
N ASN A 249 -6.96 12.48 -6.92
CA ASN A 249 -6.43 12.54 -5.57
C ASN A 249 -6.18 13.99 -5.11
N LYS A 250 -6.87 14.38 -4.03
CA LYS A 250 -6.77 15.74 -3.46
C LYS A 250 -5.40 16.05 -2.86
N LEU A 251 -4.57 15.04 -2.55
CA LEU A 251 -3.19 15.28 -2.11
C LEU A 251 -2.34 15.92 -3.20
N ASN A 252 -2.70 15.77 -4.48
CA ASN A 252 -2.01 16.43 -5.59
C ASN A 252 -2.10 17.97 -5.55
N GLN A 253 -3.00 18.52 -4.72
CA GLN A 253 -3.24 19.97 -4.60
C GLN A 253 -2.58 20.58 -3.34
N ILE A 254 -2.00 19.76 -2.46
CA ILE A 254 -1.47 20.23 -1.16
C ILE A 254 -0.04 20.79 -1.29
N GLN A 255 0.66 20.48 -2.37
CA GLN A 255 2.06 20.85 -2.61
C GLN A 255 2.30 21.71 -3.87
N GLN A 256 1.27 22.41 -4.32
CA GLN A 256 1.45 23.44 -5.36
C GLN A 256 1.79 24.78 -4.75
#